data_eb55f0083cd59ddd76dee6bdc4f8317e
#
_entry.id   eb55f0083cd59ddd76dee6bdc4f8317e
#
_cell.length_a   1.000
_cell.length_b   1.000
_cell.length_c   1.000
_cell.angle_alpha   90.00
_cell.angle_beta   90.00
_cell.angle_gamma   90.00
#
_symmetry.space_group_name_H-M   'P 1'
#
loop_
_entity.id
_entity.type
_entity.pdbx_description
1 polymer ?
#
loop_
_entity_poly.entity_id
_entity_poly.type
_entity_poly.pdbx_seq_one_letter_code
_entity_poly.pdbx_strand_id
1 'polypeptide(L)'
;MKVGLEIHIQVKSRRKLFCSCNPKDPDESVTEFRRRLRVSASELGEIDPAAAFEMKKGLDVIYLAGNRSSCLVEADEEPPHDPDERSIEAAIKVANLLRANVVDEIHFMRKIVIDGSNTTGFQRTALIALNGRFMFRDRQVRIQTICLEEDAARLIEKGNGYVKYDLRRLGIPLIEIATEPLELSPKEARDFAESLGRTLKLTGLFERGLGTIRQDVNVSMEGGGIVEIKGVQKLEQIEKVVEFEEKRHRWLFEVASALRSRGISEESFRDVRPKDVSELFRKYSQVETVKRFFSGSAFALRAPGFKGLIGSEPVEDARLGLDLADICRLFGFRGIIHSDEIEKYKFPHQLISELSEALGLGENDGFVLVFGEEERARLCLESIRERLIEALKGPVAETRYATEKGTTRYLRPRPGAARMYPETDIPTILISKDMKEKYKVEIRTWDEAVSEFAAKYALERDLAEQILDSDYVDLFTLYMERYPGISARLLASLFVQVLIPYADKGKPLEADDINALVESYYSGRISTEELRNIINMKLQELLREGMDPNKLYGALMGRVMSEVRGKIDGKVVNEEVKKALERLQKKA
;
A
#
# COMPACT_ATOMS: atom_id res chain seq x y z
N MET A 1 13.76 7.65 -15.32
CA MET A 1 12.29 7.57 -15.24
C MET A 1 11.77 8.72 -14.40
N LYS A 2 10.64 9.32 -14.75
CA LYS A 2 9.97 10.30 -13.88
C LYS A 2 9.10 9.57 -12.87
N VAL A 3 9.24 9.90 -11.59
CA VAL A 3 8.51 9.29 -10.48
C VAL A 3 7.80 10.37 -9.69
N GLY A 4 6.51 10.23 -9.47
CA GLY A 4 5.70 11.03 -8.55
C GLY A 4 5.12 10.13 -7.46
N LEU A 5 4.90 10.66 -6.26
CA LEU A 5 4.29 9.95 -5.15
C LEU A 5 2.95 10.59 -4.78
N GLU A 6 1.97 9.74 -4.50
CA GLU A 6 0.74 10.11 -3.81
C GLU A 6 0.75 9.40 -2.46
N ILE A 7 0.93 10.15 -1.40
CA ILE A 7 1.00 9.62 -0.03
C ILE A 7 -0.34 9.85 0.64
N HIS A 8 -0.98 8.78 1.06
CA HIS A 8 -2.22 8.79 1.83
C HIS A 8 -1.90 8.45 3.27
N ILE A 9 -2.21 9.32 4.21
CA ILE A 9 -1.90 9.14 5.62
C ILE A 9 -3.12 9.42 6.50
N GLN A 10 -3.46 8.46 7.39
CA GLN A 10 -4.60 8.59 8.29
C GLN A 10 -4.32 9.59 9.40
N VAL A 11 -5.24 10.54 9.58
CA VAL A 11 -5.18 11.53 10.64
C VAL A 11 -5.54 10.88 11.98
N LYS A 12 -4.81 11.23 13.04
CA LYS A 12 -5.11 10.79 14.42
C LYS A 12 -6.36 11.50 14.92
N SER A 13 -7.51 10.92 14.64
CA SER A 13 -8.82 11.43 15.04
C SER A 13 -9.58 10.42 15.89
N ARG A 14 -10.46 10.94 16.79
CA ARG A 14 -11.38 10.12 17.60
C ARG A 14 -12.68 9.80 16.89
N ARG A 15 -12.97 10.48 15.79
CA ARG A 15 -14.17 10.29 14.99
C ARG A 15 -13.84 10.26 13.49
N LYS A 16 -14.76 9.75 12.71
CA LYS A 16 -14.69 9.80 11.26
C LYS A 16 -14.90 11.21 10.73
N LEU A 17 -14.58 11.44 9.46
CA LEU A 17 -14.57 12.77 8.86
C LEU A 17 -15.97 13.40 8.85
N PHE A 18 -17.02 12.62 8.57
CA PHE A 18 -18.39 13.12 8.38
C PHE A 18 -19.42 12.50 9.34
N CYS A 19 -18.98 11.90 10.44
CA CYS A 19 -19.87 11.41 11.49
C CYS A 19 -19.14 11.31 12.84
N SER A 20 -19.87 10.97 13.91
CA SER A 20 -19.32 10.83 15.26
C SER A 20 -18.76 9.43 15.57
N CYS A 21 -18.86 8.47 14.66
CA CYS A 21 -18.39 7.10 14.88
C CYS A 21 -16.87 7.07 15.14
N ASN A 22 -16.47 6.28 16.13
CA ASN A 22 -15.07 6.01 16.40
C ASN A 22 -14.67 4.67 15.76
N PRO A 23 -13.77 4.64 14.77
CA PRO A 23 -13.38 3.40 14.10
C PRO A 23 -12.65 2.40 15.02
N LYS A 24 -12.21 2.83 16.21
CA LYS A 24 -11.52 2.00 17.21
C LYS A 24 -12.46 1.36 18.23
N ASP A 25 -13.73 1.77 18.26
CA ASP A 25 -14.70 1.19 19.20
C ASP A 25 -15.01 -0.26 18.81
N PRO A 26 -15.01 -1.19 19.79
CA PRO A 26 -15.36 -2.57 19.52
C PRO A 26 -16.84 -2.70 19.20
N ASP A 27 -17.16 -3.35 18.08
CA ASP A 27 -18.53 -3.66 17.68
C ASP A 27 -19.05 -4.87 18.45
N GLU A 28 -20.30 -4.79 18.96
CA GLU A 28 -21.00 -5.90 19.60
C GLU A 28 -21.77 -6.75 18.58
N SER A 29 -22.13 -6.15 17.46
CA SER A 29 -22.83 -6.79 16.36
C SER A 29 -22.47 -6.18 15.02
N VAL A 30 -22.60 -6.97 13.96
CA VAL A 30 -22.33 -6.57 12.58
C VAL A 30 -23.56 -6.87 11.73
N THR A 31 -24.02 -5.87 10.98
CA THR A 31 -25.10 -5.98 10.01
C THR A 31 -24.51 -6.12 8.61
N GLU A 32 -25.10 -7.00 7.81
CA GLU A 32 -24.74 -7.16 6.40
C GLU A 32 -25.82 -6.58 5.50
N PHE A 33 -25.44 -5.80 4.49
CA PHE A 33 -26.34 -5.34 3.43
C PHE A 33 -25.65 -5.37 2.07
N ARG A 34 -26.46 -5.38 0.99
CA ARG A 34 -25.99 -5.56 -0.39
C ARG A 34 -26.39 -4.38 -1.27
N ARG A 35 -25.49 -3.96 -2.16
CA ARG A 35 -25.72 -2.94 -3.17
C ARG A 35 -25.12 -3.33 -4.51
N ARG A 36 -25.63 -2.71 -5.57
CA ARG A 36 -25.03 -2.72 -6.90
C ARG A 36 -24.82 -1.28 -7.32
N LEU A 37 -23.57 -0.85 -7.36
CA LEU A 37 -23.22 0.52 -7.72
C LEU A 37 -23.41 0.76 -9.21
N ARG A 38 -23.77 2.00 -9.55
CA ARG A 38 -23.91 2.47 -10.93
C ARG A 38 -23.05 3.71 -11.11
N VAL A 39 -22.49 3.86 -12.32
CA VAL A 39 -21.74 5.06 -12.65
C VAL A 39 -22.68 6.23 -12.86
N SER A 40 -22.30 7.40 -12.34
CA SER A 40 -22.93 8.68 -12.63
C SER A 40 -22.10 9.41 -13.69
N ALA A 41 -22.74 10.11 -14.61
CA ALA A 41 -22.05 11.04 -15.50
C ALA A 41 -21.59 12.27 -14.72
N SER A 42 -20.48 12.89 -15.16
CA SER A 42 -20.07 14.21 -14.68
C SER A 42 -21.07 15.29 -15.09
N GLU A 43 -20.92 16.51 -14.57
CA GLU A 43 -21.73 17.67 -14.98
C GLU A 43 -21.67 17.96 -16.49
N LEU A 44 -20.60 17.55 -17.16
CA LEU A 44 -20.45 17.67 -18.62
C LEU A 44 -21.09 16.52 -19.38
N GLY A 45 -21.75 15.58 -18.70
CA GLY A 45 -22.35 14.40 -19.31
C GLY A 45 -21.37 13.29 -19.69
N GLU A 46 -20.10 13.44 -19.32
CA GLU A 46 -19.05 12.46 -19.59
C GLU A 46 -18.97 11.40 -18.49
N ILE A 47 -18.66 10.18 -18.88
CA ILE A 47 -18.46 9.04 -17.96
C ILE A 47 -16.95 8.80 -17.84
N ASP A 48 -16.46 8.71 -16.59
CA ASP A 48 -15.07 8.37 -16.32
C ASP A 48 -14.71 6.97 -16.87
N PRO A 49 -13.61 6.81 -17.64
CA PRO A 49 -13.24 5.54 -18.25
C PRO A 49 -13.02 4.40 -17.24
N ALA A 50 -12.43 4.71 -16.08
CA ALA A 50 -12.21 3.72 -15.03
C ALA A 50 -13.53 3.27 -14.40
N ALA A 51 -14.47 4.20 -14.17
CA ALA A 51 -15.80 3.91 -13.66
C ALA A 51 -16.64 3.09 -14.68
N ALA A 52 -16.57 3.43 -15.97
CA ALA A 52 -17.20 2.66 -17.04
C ALA A 52 -16.67 1.21 -17.10
N PHE A 53 -15.37 1.05 -16.92
CA PHE A 53 -14.73 -0.26 -16.87
C PHE A 53 -15.18 -1.08 -15.66
N GLU A 54 -15.25 -0.47 -14.46
CA GLU A 54 -15.75 -1.13 -13.24
C GLU A 54 -17.20 -1.57 -13.38
N MET A 55 -18.05 -0.73 -13.98
CA MET A 55 -19.48 -1.06 -14.20
C MET A 55 -19.67 -2.29 -15.10
N LYS A 56 -18.80 -2.48 -16.12
CA LYS A 56 -18.85 -3.66 -17.01
C LYS A 56 -18.70 -4.99 -16.26
N LYS A 57 -18.08 -4.99 -15.07
CA LYS A 57 -17.90 -6.21 -14.25
C LYS A 57 -19.20 -6.73 -13.64
N GLY A 58 -20.20 -5.87 -13.41
CA GLY A 58 -21.52 -6.23 -12.89
C GLY A 58 -21.50 -6.91 -11.52
N LEU A 59 -20.56 -6.52 -10.65
CA LEU A 59 -20.37 -7.11 -9.33
C LEU A 59 -21.42 -6.63 -8.31
N ASP A 60 -21.89 -7.54 -7.48
CA ASP A 60 -22.63 -7.18 -6.26
C ASP A 60 -21.64 -6.80 -5.16
N VAL A 61 -21.96 -5.77 -4.40
CA VAL A 61 -21.14 -5.31 -3.27
C VAL A 61 -21.85 -5.64 -1.97
N ILE A 62 -21.16 -6.34 -1.09
CA ILE A 62 -21.64 -6.73 0.24
C ILE A 62 -20.89 -5.90 1.27
N TYR A 63 -21.62 -5.23 2.15
CA TYR A 63 -21.05 -4.38 3.20
C TYR A 63 -21.30 -4.96 4.58
N LEU A 64 -20.29 -4.92 5.43
CA LEU A 64 -20.34 -5.24 6.84
C LEU A 64 -20.30 -3.94 7.64
N ALA A 65 -21.38 -3.61 8.34
CA ALA A 65 -21.49 -2.42 9.18
C ALA A 65 -21.51 -2.83 10.65
N GLY A 66 -20.53 -2.37 11.41
CA GLY A 66 -20.48 -2.53 12.86
C GLY A 66 -21.42 -1.55 13.56
N ASN A 67 -22.04 -1.94 14.67
CA ASN A 67 -23.05 -1.12 15.36
C ASN A 67 -22.47 0.06 16.17
N ARG A 68 -21.15 0.15 16.35
CA ARG A 68 -20.47 1.25 17.03
C ARG A 68 -19.46 1.98 16.13
N SER A 69 -18.82 1.25 15.24
CA SER A 69 -17.82 1.78 14.33
C SER A 69 -18.38 2.35 13.03
N SER A 70 -19.69 2.18 12.76
CA SER A 70 -20.36 2.64 11.55
C SER A 70 -21.78 3.15 11.88
N CYS A 71 -22.32 4.04 11.04
CA CYS A 71 -23.69 4.55 11.15
C CYS A 71 -24.37 4.67 9.77
N LEU A 72 -25.50 5.34 9.69
CA LEU A 72 -26.25 5.52 8.46
C LEU A 72 -25.51 6.38 7.43
N VAL A 73 -24.57 7.25 7.85
CA VAL A 73 -23.72 8.03 6.93
C VAL A 73 -22.84 7.10 6.11
N GLU A 74 -22.13 6.13 6.74
CA GLU A 74 -21.34 5.15 6.00
C GLU A 74 -22.19 4.17 5.20
N ALA A 75 -23.44 3.96 5.60
CA ALA A 75 -24.37 3.14 4.83
C ALA A 75 -25.00 3.89 3.64
N ASP A 76 -24.75 5.19 3.48
CA ASP A 76 -25.38 6.07 2.48
C ASP A 76 -26.91 6.13 2.64
N GLU A 77 -27.37 6.16 3.90
CA GLU A 77 -28.80 6.27 4.27
C GLU A 77 -29.08 7.57 5.04
N GLU A 78 -28.04 8.37 5.30
CA GLU A 78 -28.09 9.68 5.96
C GLU A 78 -27.07 10.61 5.30
N PRO A 79 -27.38 11.92 5.13
CA PRO A 79 -26.41 12.90 4.64
C PRO A 79 -25.17 13.00 5.54
N PRO A 80 -24.01 13.42 5.01
CA PRO A 80 -22.82 13.63 5.81
C PRO A 80 -23.05 14.72 6.85
N HIS A 81 -22.50 14.55 8.05
CA HIS A 81 -22.43 15.60 9.06
C HIS A 81 -21.30 16.59 8.75
N ASP A 82 -21.22 17.68 9.53
CA ASP A 82 -20.14 18.64 9.41
C ASP A 82 -18.76 17.96 9.54
N PRO A 83 -17.79 18.32 8.71
CA PRO A 83 -16.46 17.74 8.72
C PRO A 83 -15.76 17.89 10.07
N ASP A 84 -14.94 16.91 10.43
CA ASP A 84 -14.15 16.96 11.66
C ASP A 84 -13.14 18.11 11.64
N GLU A 85 -13.33 19.11 12.52
CA GLU A 85 -12.49 20.31 12.60
C GLU A 85 -11.01 19.98 12.88
N ARG A 86 -10.73 18.94 13.68
CA ARG A 86 -9.36 18.50 13.98
C ARG A 86 -8.66 17.96 12.76
N SER A 87 -9.39 17.33 11.86
CA SER A 87 -8.87 16.82 10.60
C SER A 87 -8.54 17.95 9.62
N ILE A 88 -9.37 19.00 9.59
CA ILE A 88 -9.08 20.24 8.83
C ILE A 88 -7.85 20.94 9.42
N GLU A 89 -7.78 21.08 10.75
CA GLU A 89 -6.60 21.64 11.42
C GLU A 89 -5.33 20.86 11.08
N ALA A 90 -5.37 19.51 11.14
CA ALA A 90 -4.24 18.66 10.78
C ALA A 90 -3.80 18.87 9.32
N ALA A 91 -4.75 18.97 8.39
CA ALA A 91 -4.46 19.21 6.98
C ALA A 91 -3.80 20.58 6.74
N ILE A 92 -4.25 21.64 7.42
CA ILE A 92 -3.65 22.98 7.36
C ILE A 92 -2.23 22.96 7.96
N LYS A 93 -2.01 22.23 9.08
CA LYS A 93 -0.68 22.07 9.67
C LYS A 93 0.29 21.38 8.70
N VAL A 94 -0.16 20.33 8.01
CA VAL A 94 0.64 19.64 6.98
C VAL A 94 0.94 20.59 5.82
N ALA A 95 -0.03 21.38 5.37
CA ALA A 95 0.18 22.37 4.33
C ALA A 95 1.25 23.41 4.72
N ASN A 96 1.21 23.91 5.96
CA ASN A 96 2.21 24.84 6.49
C ASN A 96 3.59 24.17 6.61
N LEU A 97 3.67 22.92 7.09
CA LEU A 97 4.91 22.12 7.16
C LEU A 97 5.57 22.00 5.78
N LEU A 98 4.77 21.73 4.75
CA LEU A 98 5.23 21.59 3.37
C LEU A 98 5.27 22.92 2.61
N ARG A 99 5.12 24.06 3.32
CA ARG A 99 5.15 25.42 2.75
C ARG A 99 4.21 25.59 1.55
N ALA A 100 3.04 24.96 1.62
CA ALA A 100 2.02 25.03 0.60
C ALA A 100 1.08 26.23 0.82
N ASN A 101 0.47 26.69 -0.25
CA ASN A 101 -0.50 27.78 -0.22
C ASN A 101 -1.87 27.21 0.16
N VAL A 102 -2.28 27.44 1.41
CA VAL A 102 -3.61 27.03 1.90
C VAL A 102 -4.68 27.86 1.18
N VAL A 103 -5.73 27.19 0.68
CA VAL A 103 -6.87 27.84 0.03
C VAL A 103 -7.64 28.74 1.01
N ASP A 104 -8.40 29.69 0.49
CA ASP A 104 -9.26 30.58 1.31
C ASP A 104 -10.61 29.93 1.61
N GLU A 105 -11.02 29.00 0.75
CA GLU A 105 -12.28 28.28 0.84
C GLU A 105 -12.06 26.80 0.58
N ILE A 106 -12.59 25.94 1.45
CA ILE A 106 -12.58 24.48 1.27
C ILE A 106 -13.93 24.05 0.73
N HIS A 107 -13.92 23.43 -0.45
CA HIS A 107 -15.07 22.81 -1.08
C HIS A 107 -14.85 21.30 -1.17
N PHE A 108 -15.76 20.52 -0.61
CA PHE A 108 -15.73 19.09 -0.82
C PHE A 108 -16.27 18.73 -2.20
N MET A 109 -15.63 17.74 -2.82
CA MET A 109 -16.00 17.19 -4.12
C MET A 109 -16.29 15.70 -3.98
N ARG A 110 -17.12 15.17 -4.86
CA ARG A 110 -17.38 13.74 -5.01
C ARG A 110 -16.45 13.19 -6.09
N LYS A 111 -15.48 12.37 -5.70
CA LYS A 111 -14.56 11.68 -6.60
C LYS A 111 -15.13 10.30 -6.91
N ILE A 112 -15.64 10.07 -8.14
CA ILE A 112 -16.34 8.84 -8.55
C ILE A 112 -15.46 7.61 -8.32
N VAL A 113 -15.96 6.64 -7.54
CA VAL A 113 -15.31 5.35 -7.22
C VAL A 113 -16.39 4.29 -7.10
N ILE A 114 -16.54 3.44 -8.12
CA ILE A 114 -17.60 2.42 -8.17
C ILE A 114 -17.09 0.98 -8.07
N ASP A 115 -15.88 0.78 -7.57
CA ASP A 115 -15.31 -0.54 -7.27
C ASP A 115 -15.91 -1.22 -6.02
N GLY A 116 -16.81 -0.52 -5.34
CA GLY A 116 -17.46 -0.95 -4.10
C GLY A 116 -16.80 -0.45 -2.83
N SER A 117 -15.62 0.15 -2.89
CA SER A 117 -14.89 0.62 -1.70
C SER A 117 -15.57 1.81 -0.98
N ASN A 118 -16.51 2.47 -1.64
CA ASN A 118 -17.36 3.52 -1.08
C ASN A 118 -18.83 3.20 -1.35
N THR A 119 -19.66 3.20 -0.33
CA THR A 119 -21.10 2.87 -0.42
C THR A 119 -21.87 3.83 -1.30
N THR A 120 -21.48 5.10 -1.32
CA THR A 120 -22.03 6.19 -2.14
C THR A 120 -21.68 6.08 -3.63
N GLY A 121 -20.69 5.26 -3.99
CA GLY A 121 -20.14 5.26 -5.36
C GLY A 121 -19.17 6.41 -5.63
N PHE A 122 -18.81 7.20 -4.61
CA PHE A 122 -17.80 8.26 -4.68
C PHE A 122 -17.06 8.39 -3.34
N GLN A 123 -15.87 8.98 -3.39
CA GLN A 123 -15.07 9.38 -2.23
C GLN A 123 -15.15 10.89 -2.09
N ARG A 124 -15.49 11.40 -0.89
CA ARG A 124 -15.48 12.84 -0.62
C ARG A 124 -14.05 13.29 -0.42
N THR A 125 -13.65 14.30 -1.18
CA THR A 125 -12.30 14.88 -1.15
C THR A 125 -12.36 16.39 -1.24
N ALA A 126 -11.48 17.08 -0.52
CA ALA A 126 -11.37 18.53 -0.57
C ALA A 126 -9.93 18.97 -0.75
N LEU A 127 -9.70 19.94 -1.63
CA LEU A 127 -8.42 20.60 -1.79
C LEU A 127 -8.17 21.51 -0.57
N ILE A 128 -7.03 21.31 0.10
CA ILE A 128 -6.60 22.12 1.25
C ILE A 128 -5.51 23.11 0.86
N ALA A 129 -4.55 22.68 0.04
CA ALA A 129 -3.44 23.53 -0.34
C ALA A 129 -2.80 23.11 -1.67
N LEU A 130 -2.09 24.07 -2.29
CA LEU A 130 -1.40 23.92 -3.56
C LEU A 130 0.04 24.43 -3.47
N ASN A 131 0.89 23.99 -4.41
CA ASN A 131 2.21 24.55 -4.66
C ASN A 131 3.14 24.50 -3.44
N GLY A 132 3.10 23.40 -2.70
CA GLY A 132 4.01 23.17 -1.59
C GLY A 132 5.44 22.87 -2.03
N ARG A 133 6.34 22.81 -1.04
CA ARG A 133 7.78 22.56 -1.26
C ARG A 133 8.33 21.66 -0.17
N PHE A 134 9.11 20.69 -0.59
CA PHE A 134 9.83 19.78 0.29
C PHE A 134 11.31 19.71 -0.14
N MET A 135 12.23 19.78 0.80
CA MET A 135 13.65 19.62 0.50
C MET A 135 14.06 18.16 0.63
N PHE A 136 14.46 17.55 -0.47
CA PHE A 136 15.03 16.21 -0.49
C PHE A 136 16.50 16.29 -0.90
N ARG A 137 17.39 16.04 0.04
CA ARG A 137 18.83 16.30 -0.11
C ARG A 137 19.04 17.78 -0.50
N ASP A 138 19.69 18.02 -1.63
CA ASP A 138 19.98 19.34 -2.22
C ASP A 138 18.93 19.81 -3.25
N ARG A 139 17.85 19.01 -3.48
CA ARG A 139 16.81 19.29 -4.47
C ARG A 139 15.51 19.71 -3.80
N GLN A 140 14.89 20.76 -4.33
CA GLN A 140 13.53 21.15 -3.96
C GLN A 140 12.52 20.33 -4.76
N VAL A 141 11.73 19.53 -4.07
CA VAL A 141 10.59 18.80 -4.62
C VAL A 141 9.34 19.66 -4.48
N ARG A 142 8.55 19.78 -5.54
CA ARG A 142 7.28 20.49 -5.50
C ARG A 142 6.18 19.52 -5.07
N ILE A 143 5.33 20.00 -4.15
CA ILE A 143 4.09 19.33 -3.75
C ILE A 143 2.97 19.97 -4.57
N GLN A 144 2.33 19.20 -5.41
CA GLN A 144 1.29 19.68 -6.30
C GLN A 144 0.03 20.05 -5.55
N THR A 145 -0.49 19.08 -4.75
CA THR A 145 -1.72 19.22 -3.99
C THR A 145 -1.61 18.58 -2.63
N ILE A 146 -2.37 19.10 -1.68
CA ILE A 146 -2.68 18.49 -0.40
C ILE A 146 -4.19 18.49 -0.27
N CYS A 147 -4.77 17.28 -0.13
CA CYS A 147 -6.21 17.09 -0.02
C CYS A 147 -6.57 16.43 1.31
N LEU A 148 -7.77 16.71 1.82
CA LEU A 148 -8.41 15.99 2.91
C LEU A 148 -9.52 15.13 2.33
N GLU A 149 -9.50 13.83 2.64
CA GLU A 149 -10.39 12.83 2.08
C GLU A 149 -10.97 11.92 3.16
N GLU A 150 -12.05 11.22 2.84
CA GLU A 150 -12.49 10.07 3.61
C GLU A 150 -11.78 8.79 3.12
N ASP A 151 -11.30 7.95 4.05
CA ASP A 151 -10.70 6.66 3.69
C ASP A 151 -11.78 5.69 3.18
N ALA A 152 -11.40 4.81 2.28
CA ALA A 152 -12.27 3.81 1.69
C ALA A 152 -12.50 2.60 2.62
N ALA A 153 -13.58 1.84 2.43
CA ALA A 153 -13.87 0.62 3.15
C ALA A 153 -12.78 -0.44 2.95
N ARG A 154 -12.62 -1.31 3.94
CA ARG A 154 -11.62 -2.39 3.89
C ARG A 154 -12.16 -3.57 3.09
N LEU A 155 -11.46 -3.96 2.03
CA LEU A 155 -11.76 -5.18 1.31
C LEU A 155 -11.52 -6.42 2.21
N ILE A 156 -12.53 -7.26 2.36
CA ILE A 156 -12.49 -8.51 3.14
C ILE A 156 -12.37 -9.72 2.23
N GLU A 157 -13.18 -9.74 1.15
CA GLU A 157 -13.29 -10.91 0.29
C GLU A 157 -13.62 -10.52 -1.16
N LYS A 158 -13.09 -11.27 -2.11
CA LYS A 158 -13.49 -11.25 -3.52
C LYS A 158 -14.01 -12.62 -3.88
N GLY A 159 -15.32 -12.71 -4.19
CA GLY A 159 -15.98 -13.92 -4.62
C GLY A 159 -16.30 -13.93 -6.11
N ASN A 160 -16.98 -14.97 -6.56
CA ASN A 160 -17.46 -15.05 -7.93
C ASN A 160 -18.73 -14.19 -8.10
N GLY A 161 -18.58 -13.03 -8.74
CA GLY A 161 -19.67 -12.07 -8.97
C GLY A 161 -19.98 -11.13 -7.81
N TYR A 162 -19.16 -11.11 -6.75
CA TYR A 162 -19.32 -10.17 -5.64
C TYR A 162 -17.98 -9.75 -5.01
N VAL A 163 -18.02 -8.64 -4.29
CA VAL A 163 -16.97 -8.17 -3.40
C VAL A 163 -17.54 -7.84 -2.03
N LYS A 164 -16.78 -8.09 -0.96
CA LYS A 164 -17.23 -7.83 0.42
C LYS A 164 -16.29 -6.83 1.10
N TYR A 165 -16.86 -5.80 1.73
CA TYR A 165 -16.14 -4.73 2.41
C TYR A 165 -16.59 -4.56 3.86
N ASP A 166 -15.65 -4.19 4.74
CA ASP A 166 -15.91 -3.76 6.12
C ASP A 166 -15.91 -2.23 6.18
N LEU A 167 -17.02 -1.65 6.68
CA LEU A 167 -17.25 -0.20 6.75
C LEU A 167 -16.51 0.47 7.92
N ARG A 168 -15.86 -0.28 8.81
CA ARG A 168 -15.12 0.29 9.95
C ARG A 168 -14.10 1.35 9.50
N ARG A 169 -13.41 1.11 8.41
CA ARG A 169 -12.40 2.04 7.86
C ARG A 169 -13.01 3.18 7.04
N LEU A 170 -14.17 2.98 6.42
CA LEU A 170 -14.82 4.01 5.61
C LEU A 170 -15.06 5.28 6.42
N GLY A 171 -14.66 6.41 5.88
CA GLY A 171 -14.86 7.70 6.51
C GLY A 171 -13.77 8.12 7.50
N ILE A 172 -12.74 7.31 7.77
CA ILE A 172 -11.56 7.76 8.55
C ILE A 172 -10.90 8.93 7.80
N PRO A 173 -10.57 10.05 8.51
CA PRO A 173 -9.90 11.18 7.86
C PRO A 173 -8.54 10.80 7.29
N LEU A 174 -8.30 11.15 6.04
CA LEU A 174 -7.12 10.83 5.27
C LEU A 174 -6.55 12.10 4.62
N ILE A 175 -5.25 12.35 4.77
CA ILE A 175 -4.57 13.41 4.02
C ILE A 175 -3.84 12.77 2.84
N GLU A 176 -4.16 13.24 1.63
CA GLU A 176 -3.45 12.90 0.40
C GLU A 176 -2.45 14.01 0.08
N ILE A 177 -1.19 13.64 -0.16
CA ILE A 177 -0.11 14.53 -0.57
C ILE A 177 0.39 14.06 -1.92
N ALA A 178 0.15 14.83 -2.98
CA ALA A 178 0.62 14.53 -4.32
C ALA A 178 1.86 15.37 -4.66
N THR A 179 2.94 14.71 -5.08
CA THR A 179 4.16 15.39 -5.52
C THR A 179 4.16 15.61 -7.03
N GLU A 180 4.88 16.63 -7.50
CA GLU A 180 5.23 16.69 -8.92
C GLU A 180 6.22 15.57 -9.27
N PRO A 181 6.20 15.07 -10.53
CA PRO A 181 7.12 14.01 -10.95
C PRO A 181 8.55 14.53 -11.04
N LEU A 182 9.49 13.74 -10.53
CA LEU A 182 10.93 13.98 -10.52
C LEU A 182 11.67 12.87 -11.26
N GLU A 183 12.79 13.20 -11.86
CA GLU A 183 13.72 12.19 -12.34
C GLU A 183 14.47 11.58 -11.17
N LEU A 184 14.10 10.35 -10.83
CA LEU A 184 14.68 9.58 -9.73
C LEU A 184 15.10 8.20 -10.22
N SER A 185 16.21 7.72 -9.68
CA SER A 185 16.52 6.29 -9.71
C SER A 185 15.57 5.52 -8.77
N PRO A 186 15.40 4.20 -8.93
CA PRO A 186 14.56 3.40 -8.05
C PRO A 186 14.89 3.58 -6.56
N LYS A 187 16.18 3.58 -6.21
CA LYS A 187 16.65 3.81 -4.85
C LYS A 187 16.32 5.21 -4.34
N GLU A 188 16.53 6.24 -5.16
CA GLU A 188 16.20 7.61 -4.76
C GLU A 188 14.69 7.81 -4.55
N ALA A 189 13.84 7.11 -5.30
CA ALA A 189 12.39 7.15 -5.10
C ALA A 189 12.00 6.61 -3.71
N ARG A 190 12.61 5.50 -3.29
CA ARG A 190 12.46 4.95 -1.93
C ARG A 190 12.95 5.93 -0.87
N ASP A 191 14.18 6.44 -1.00
CA ASP A 191 14.78 7.35 -0.02
C ASP A 191 13.98 8.65 0.11
N PHE A 192 13.40 9.13 -1.00
CA PHE A 192 12.50 10.29 -1.02
C PHE A 192 11.21 10.02 -0.23
N ALA A 193 10.56 8.90 -0.49
CA ALA A 193 9.35 8.50 0.22
C ALA A 193 9.60 8.35 1.74
N GLU A 194 10.72 7.76 2.13
CA GLU A 194 11.15 7.63 3.51
C GLU A 194 11.37 9.00 4.17
N SER A 195 12.09 9.91 3.52
CA SER A 195 12.38 11.25 4.04
C SER A 195 11.11 12.07 4.25
N LEU A 196 10.17 12.04 3.29
CA LEU A 196 8.88 12.72 3.41
C LEU A 196 8.02 12.09 4.51
N GLY A 197 7.95 10.74 4.56
CA GLY A 197 7.21 10.01 5.58
C GLY A 197 7.72 10.30 6.99
N ARG A 198 9.03 10.32 7.20
CA ARG A 198 9.66 10.69 8.48
C ARG A 198 9.31 12.12 8.90
N THR A 199 9.35 13.08 7.98
CA THR A 199 8.97 14.47 8.24
C THR A 199 7.50 14.57 8.69
N LEU A 200 6.59 13.84 8.04
CA LEU A 200 5.19 13.80 8.41
C LEU A 200 4.99 13.15 9.80
N LYS A 201 5.68 12.05 10.09
CA LYS A 201 5.61 11.37 11.40
C LYS A 201 6.01 12.28 12.57
N LEU A 202 6.95 13.21 12.37
CA LEU A 202 7.39 14.14 13.43
C LEU A 202 6.29 15.09 13.90
N THR A 203 5.25 15.32 13.12
CA THR A 203 4.14 16.19 13.51
C THR A 203 3.27 15.61 14.62
N GLY A 204 3.29 14.28 14.82
CA GLY A 204 2.40 13.59 15.76
C GLY A 204 0.91 13.61 15.39
N LEU A 205 0.57 14.12 14.19
CA LEU A 205 -0.82 14.29 13.74
C LEU A 205 -1.45 13.00 13.18
N PHE A 206 -0.65 11.97 12.97
CA PHE A 206 -1.03 10.80 12.20
C PHE A 206 -1.08 9.53 13.04
N GLU A 207 -1.99 8.64 12.64
CA GLU A 207 -2.02 7.27 13.16
C GLU A 207 -0.75 6.53 12.77
N ARG A 208 -0.35 5.59 13.63
CA ARG A 208 0.80 4.72 13.41
C ARG A 208 0.32 3.28 13.28
N GLY A 209 1.06 2.48 12.56
CA GLY A 209 0.75 1.07 12.34
C GLY A 209 0.59 0.69 10.88
N LEU A 210 0.53 -0.60 10.62
CA LEU A 210 0.44 -1.15 9.28
C LEU A 210 -0.83 -0.65 8.56
N GLY A 211 -0.66 -0.06 7.38
CA GLY A 211 -1.75 0.42 6.52
C GLY A 211 -2.27 1.83 6.85
N THR A 212 -1.69 2.53 7.85
CA THR A 212 -2.03 3.92 8.16
C THR A 212 -1.37 4.92 7.21
N ILE A 213 -0.25 4.54 6.62
CA ILE A 213 0.40 5.24 5.50
C ILE A 213 0.36 4.31 4.30
N ARG A 214 -0.19 4.78 3.19
CA ARG A 214 -0.21 4.09 1.91
C ARG A 214 0.35 4.99 0.85
N GLN A 215 0.98 4.39 -0.14
CA GLN A 215 1.61 5.15 -1.21
C GLN A 215 1.15 4.59 -2.55
N ASP A 216 0.76 5.48 -3.43
CA ASP A 216 0.61 5.20 -4.85
C ASP A 216 1.81 5.83 -5.58
N VAL A 217 2.42 5.08 -6.46
CA VAL A 217 3.63 5.49 -7.18
C VAL A 217 3.26 5.74 -8.63
N ASN A 218 3.44 6.97 -9.09
CA ASN A 218 3.22 7.34 -10.47
C ASN A 218 4.55 7.32 -11.23
N VAL A 219 4.63 6.55 -12.31
CA VAL A 219 5.83 6.47 -13.14
C VAL A 219 5.53 6.80 -14.60
N SER A 220 6.49 7.41 -15.28
CA SER A 220 6.40 7.67 -16.72
C SER A 220 7.79 7.76 -17.37
N MET A 221 7.84 7.42 -18.63
CA MET A 221 8.98 7.64 -19.51
C MET A 221 8.58 8.57 -20.65
N GLU A 222 9.57 9.25 -21.24
CA GLU A 222 9.35 10.11 -22.40
C GLU A 222 8.66 9.34 -23.54
N GLY A 223 7.60 9.91 -24.10
CA GLY A 223 6.79 9.27 -25.14
C GLY A 223 5.80 8.22 -24.67
N GLY A 224 5.74 7.91 -23.35
CA GLY A 224 4.78 6.98 -22.75
C GLY A 224 3.75 7.65 -21.85
N GLY A 225 2.69 6.93 -21.53
CA GLY A 225 1.66 7.34 -20.57
C GLY A 225 2.13 7.25 -19.12
N ILE A 226 1.37 7.84 -18.22
CA ILE A 226 1.61 7.75 -16.78
C ILE A 226 0.98 6.46 -16.25
N VAL A 227 1.77 5.63 -15.57
CA VAL A 227 1.30 4.44 -14.88
C VAL A 227 1.20 4.73 -13.39
N GLU A 228 -0.01 4.63 -12.85
CA GLU A 228 -0.31 4.73 -11.41
C GLU A 228 -0.24 3.33 -10.79
N ILE A 229 0.64 3.13 -9.82
CA ILE A 229 0.84 1.86 -9.14
C ILE A 229 0.26 1.96 -7.74
N LYS A 230 -0.84 1.24 -7.49
CA LYS A 230 -1.54 1.23 -6.21
C LYS A 230 -1.04 0.13 -5.28
N GLY A 231 -1.21 0.37 -3.97
CA GLY A 231 -1.01 -0.65 -2.96
C GLY A 231 0.43 -0.92 -2.59
N VAL A 232 1.31 0.05 -2.74
CA VAL A 232 2.69 -0.01 -2.26
C VAL A 232 2.67 0.26 -0.75
N GLN A 233 2.86 -0.79 0.05
CA GLN A 233 2.77 -0.72 1.52
C GLN A 233 4.12 -0.55 2.22
N LYS A 234 5.19 -1.03 1.60
CA LYS A 234 6.54 -1.01 2.17
C LYS A 234 7.48 -0.17 1.32
N LEU A 235 8.37 0.56 1.97
CA LEU A 235 9.34 1.42 1.27
C LEU A 235 10.21 0.65 0.27
N GLU A 236 10.63 -0.59 0.62
CA GLU A 236 11.43 -1.44 -0.27
C GLU A 236 10.67 -1.86 -1.54
N GLN A 237 9.33 -1.87 -1.50
CA GLN A 237 8.53 -2.15 -2.70
C GLN A 237 8.59 -1.00 -3.70
N ILE A 238 8.77 0.27 -3.24
CA ILE A 238 8.88 1.44 -4.14
C ILE A 238 10.06 1.23 -5.10
N GLU A 239 11.24 0.90 -4.57
CA GLU A 239 12.44 0.65 -5.37
C GLU A 239 12.19 -0.43 -6.42
N LYS A 240 11.60 -1.56 -6.00
CA LYS A 240 11.33 -2.70 -6.89
C LYS A 240 10.29 -2.40 -7.97
N VAL A 241 9.19 -1.74 -7.63
CA VAL A 241 8.14 -1.44 -8.63
C VAL A 241 8.60 -0.39 -9.63
N VAL A 242 9.42 0.59 -9.22
CA VAL A 242 9.99 1.58 -10.13
C VAL A 242 10.99 0.92 -11.09
N GLU A 243 11.87 0.04 -10.59
CA GLU A 243 12.80 -0.73 -11.42
C GLU A 243 12.06 -1.65 -12.40
N PHE A 244 11.03 -2.35 -11.94
CA PHE A 244 10.21 -3.22 -12.77
C PHE A 244 9.50 -2.41 -13.88
N GLU A 245 8.86 -1.30 -13.54
CA GLU A 245 8.14 -0.47 -14.51
C GLU A 245 9.09 0.19 -15.53
N GLU A 246 10.31 0.54 -15.14
CA GLU A 246 11.30 1.04 -16.08
C GLU A 246 11.61 0.00 -17.16
N LYS A 247 11.83 -1.26 -16.77
CA LYS A 247 12.09 -2.37 -17.69
C LYS A 247 10.85 -2.68 -18.55
N ARG A 248 9.66 -2.71 -17.93
CA ARG A 248 8.38 -2.96 -18.61
C ARG A 248 8.06 -1.88 -19.64
N HIS A 249 8.27 -0.60 -19.33
CA HIS A 249 8.06 0.48 -20.29
C HIS A 249 8.96 0.37 -21.51
N ARG A 250 10.25 0.07 -21.31
CA ARG A 250 11.20 -0.13 -22.43
C ARG A 250 10.72 -1.28 -23.34
N TRP A 251 10.35 -2.40 -22.76
CA TRP A 251 9.82 -3.53 -23.50
C TRP A 251 8.52 -3.20 -24.25
N LEU A 252 7.59 -2.43 -23.68
CA LEU A 252 6.37 -2.03 -24.38
C LEU A 252 6.66 -1.13 -25.59
N PHE A 253 7.67 -0.28 -25.54
CA PHE A 253 8.13 0.47 -26.71
C PHE A 253 8.69 -0.46 -27.79
N GLU A 254 9.39 -1.52 -27.43
CA GLU A 254 9.89 -2.54 -28.36
C GLU A 254 8.72 -3.30 -29.02
N VAL A 255 7.71 -3.68 -28.25
CA VAL A 255 6.47 -4.29 -28.77
C VAL A 255 5.79 -3.38 -29.77
N ALA A 256 5.59 -2.10 -29.41
CA ALA A 256 4.98 -1.13 -30.34
C ALA A 256 5.81 -0.93 -31.63
N SER A 257 7.13 -0.95 -31.51
CA SER A 257 8.04 -0.89 -32.66
C SER A 257 7.92 -2.12 -33.56
N ALA A 258 7.86 -3.32 -32.96
CA ALA A 258 7.67 -4.58 -33.70
C ALA A 258 6.32 -4.61 -34.42
N LEU A 259 5.24 -4.14 -33.81
CA LEU A 259 3.93 -4.06 -34.45
C LEU A 259 3.93 -3.08 -35.63
N ARG A 260 4.56 -1.91 -35.48
CA ARG A 260 4.73 -0.94 -36.58
C ARG A 260 5.52 -1.53 -37.75
N SER A 261 6.60 -2.26 -37.46
CA SER A 261 7.40 -2.92 -38.53
C SER A 261 6.63 -4.03 -39.22
N ARG A 262 5.63 -4.64 -38.60
CA ARG A 262 4.67 -5.59 -39.21
C ARG A 262 3.53 -4.88 -39.95
N GLY A 263 3.52 -3.55 -40.03
CA GLY A 263 2.48 -2.76 -40.68
C GLY A 263 1.14 -2.73 -39.94
N ILE A 264 1.14 -3.02 -38.63
CA ILE A 264 -0.07 -3.03 -37.80
C ILE A 264 -0.39 -1.65 -37.28
N SER A 265 -1.67 -1.23 -37.43
CA SER A 265 -2.22 0.03 -36.98
C SER A 265 -3.60 -0.16 -36.33
N GLU A 266 -4.22 0.89 -35.83
CA GLU A 266 -5.59 0.83 -35.30
C GLU A 266 -6.59 0.35 -36.36
N GLU A 267 -6.37 0.68 -37.64
CA GLU A 267 -7.20 0.23 -38.77
C GLU A 267 -7.18 -1.30 -38.91
N SER A 268 -6.07 -1.98 -38.55
CA SER A 268 -5.99 -3.44 -38.55
C SER A 268 -7.00 -4.11 -37.60
N PHE A 269 -7.55 -3.34 -36.65
CA PHE A 269 -8.56 -3.80 -35.69
C PHE A 269 -9.98 -3.37 -36.03
N ARG A 270 -10.21 -2.66 -37.16
CA ARG A 270 -11.53 -2.13 -37.52
C ARG A 270 -12.62 -3.22 -37.51
N ASP A 271 -12.35 -4.36 -38.12
CA ASP A 271 -13.29 -5.48 -38.28
C ASP A 271 -13.04 -6.65 -37.31
N VAL A 272 -12.10 -6.49 -36.37
CA VAL A 272 -11.84 -7.50 -35.36
C VAL A 272 -12.94 -7.48 -34.31
N ARG A 273 -13.65 -8.60 -34.18
CA ARG A 273 -14.75 -8.79 -33.19
C ARG A 273 -14.62 -10.16 -32.51
N PRO A 274 -15.09 -10.30 -31.27
CA PRO A 274 -15.23 -11.61 -30.64
C PRO A 274 -16.08 -12.56 -31.50
N LYS A 275 -15.54 -13.74 -31.79
CA LYS A 275 -16.17 -14.76 -32.60
C LYS A 275 -16.56 -15.94 -31.73
N ASP A 276 -17.80 -16.40 -31.88
CA ASP A 276 -18.22 -17.67 -31.30
C ASP A 276 -17.61 -18.84 -32.08
N VAL A 277 -16.86 -19.67 -31.35
CA VAL A 277 -16.17 -20.86 -31.84
C VAL A 277 -16.66 -22.13 -31.12
N SER A 278 -17.79 -22.04 -30.43
CA SER A 278 -18.36 -23.13 -29.63
C SER A 278 -18.61 -24.40 -30.43
N GLU A 279 -19.17 -24.29 -31.65
CA GLU A 279 -19.42 -25.45 -32.52
C GLU A 279 -18.13 -26.16 -32.89
N LEU A 280 -17.05 -25.39 -33.14
CA LEU A 280 -15.72 -25.95 -33.43
C LEU A 280 -15.21 -26.77 -32.22
N PHE A 281 -15.25 -26.22 -31.01
CA PHE A 281 -14.84 -26.94 -29.81
C PHE A 281 -15.74 -28.12 -29.45
N ARG A 282 -17.02 -28.08 -29.80
CA ARG A 282 -17.99 -29.16 -29.59
C ARG A 282 -17.62 -30.41 -30.37
N LYS A 283 -17.09 -30.28 -31.59
CA LYS A 283 -16.58 -31.40 -32.40
C LYS A 283 -15.49 -32.20 -31.68
N TYR A 284 -14.70 -31.51 -30.87
CA TYR A 284 -13.55 -32.09 -30.14
C TYR A 284 -13.81 -32.28 -28.64
N SER A 285 -15.06 -32.15 -28.19
CA SER A 285 -15.46 -32.19 -26.77
C SER A 285 -15.12 -33.50 -26.05
N GLN A 286 -14.92 -34.60 -26.79
CA GLN A 286 -14.48 -35.89 -26.26
C GLN A 286 -12.97 -35.97 -26.02
N VAL A 287 -12.20 -35.05 -26.56
CA VAL A 287 -10.75 -34.99 -26.34
C VAL A 287 -10.48 -34.43 -24.96
N GLU A 288 -9.71 -35.17 -24.13
CA GLU A 288 -9.48 -34.86 -22.72
C GLU A 288 -8.92 -33.44 -22.52
N THR A 289 -8.02 -33.00 -23.37
CA THR A 289 -7.42 -31.66 -23.31
C THR A 289 -8.44 -30.54 -23.60
N VAL A 290 -9.43 -30.80 -24.47
CA VAL A 290 -10.52 -29.86 -24.77
C VAL A 290 -11.55 -29.89 -23.64
N LYS A 291 -11.97 -31.08 -23.18
CA LYS A 291 -12.92 -31.28 -22.09
C LYS A 291 -12.55 -30.56 -20.81
N ARG A 292 -11.27 -30.40 -20.54
CA ARG A 292 -10.75 -29.68 -19.38
C ARG A 292 -11.15 -28.20 -19.33
N PHE A 293 -11.32 -27.56 -20.48
CA PHE A 293 -11.59 -26.12 -20.60
C PHE A 293 -12.96 -25.81 -21.15
N PHE A 294 -13.48 -26.64 -22.06
CA PHE A 294 -14.72 -26.40 -22.76
C PHE A 294 -15.93 -26.92 -21.96
N SER A 295 -16.75 -25.99 -21.48
CA SER A 295 -17.97 -26.25 -20.71
C SER A 295 -19.26 -25.87 -21.47
N GLY A 296 -19.21 -25.87 -22.81
CA GLY A 296 -20.35 -25.58 -23.68
C GLY A 296 -20.19 -24.38 -24.59
N SER A 297 -19.43 -23.39 -24.22
CA SER A 297 -19.21 -22.17 -25.01
C SER A 297 -17.73 -21.77 -25.06
N ALA A 298 -17.27 -21.31 -26.22
CA ALA A 298 -15.92 -20.85 -26.48
C ALA A 298 -15.96 -19.63 -27.41
N PHE A 299 -15.22 -18.60 -27.07
CA PHE A 299 -15.13 -17.35 -27.84
C PHE A 299 -13.67 -17.02 -28.10
N ALA A 300 -13.38 -16.55 -29.30
CA ALA A 300 -12.03 -16.20 -29.73
C ALA A 300 -11.97 -14.81 -30.33
N LEU A 301 -10.81 -14.18 -30.19
CA LEU A 301 -10.49 -12.88 -30.78
C LEU A 301 -9.19 -13.00 -31.57
N ARG A 302 -9.21 -12.57 -32.83
CA ARG A 302 -7.98 -12.39 -33.63
C ARG A 302 -7.14 -11.24 -33.04
N ALA A 303 -5.84 -11.42 -33.01
CA ALA A 303 -4.86 -10.40 -32.59
C ALA A 303 -3.89 -10.11 -33.75
N PRO A 304 -4.23 -9.15 -34.63
CA PRO A 304 -3.42 -8.86 -35.83
C PRO A 304 -2.00 -8.49 -35.48
N GLY A 305 -1.02 -9.22 -36.03
CA GLY A 305 0.41 -8.95 -35.86
C GLY A 305 0.99 -9.36 -34.49
N PHE A 306 0.24 -9.94 -33.58
CA PHE A 306 0.69 -10.22 -32.21
C PHE A 306 1.30 -11.62 -31.98
N LYS A 307 1.46 -12.43 -33.02
CA LYS A 307 2.12 -13.73 -32.90
C LYS A 307 3.53 -13.60 -32.34
N GLY A 308 3.83 -14.32 -31.26
CA GLY A 308 5.09 -14.27 -30.55
C GLY A 308 5.26 -13.07 -29.60
N LEU A 309 4.32 -12.10 -29.60
CA LEU A 309 4.37 -10.92 -28.73
C LEU A 309 3.49 -11.05 -27.48
N ILE A 310 2.42 -11.84 -27.54
CA ILE A 310 1.52 -12.05 -26.40
C ILE A 310 2.24 -12.82 -25.28
N GLY A 311 2.96 -13.87 -25.65
CA GLY A 311 3.70 -14.74 -24.74
C GLY A 311 5.15 -14.33 -24.46
N SER A 312 5.66 -13.29 -25.13
CA SER A 312 7.02 -12.79 -24.91
C SER A 312 7.19 -12.23 -23.50
N GLU A 313 8.24 -12.66 -22.81
CA GLU A 313 8.52 -12.29 -21.42
C GLU A 313 10.02 -11.97 -21.23
N PRO A 314 10.52 -10.87 -21.82
CA PRO A 314 11.92 -10.47 -21.68
C PRO A 314 12.25 -9.97 -20.26
N VAL A 315 11.24 -9.60 -19.50
CA VAL A 315 11.31 -9.21 -18.09
C VAL A 315 10.37 -10.12 -17.32
N GLU A 316 10.83 -10.75 -16.23
CA GLU A 316 10.01 -11.62 -15.39
C GLU A 316 8.71 -10.92 -14.98
N ASP A 317 7.58 -11.58 -15.14
CA ASP A 317 6.23 -11.06 -14.88
C ASP A 317 5.79 -9.86 -15.77
N ALA A 318 6.54 -9.49 -16.81
CA ALA A 318 6.15 -8.45 -17.78
C ALA A 318 5.86 -9.06 -19.14
N ARG A 319 4.61 -9.47 -19.40
CA ARG A 319 4.13 -9.97 -20.69
C ARG A 319 2.68 -9.55 -20.96
N LEU A 320 2.36 -9.31 -22.22
CA LEU A 320 1.01 -8.94 -22.62
C LEU A 320 -0.02 -10.01 -22.24
N GLY A 321 0.28 -11.27 -22.42
CA GLY A 321 -0.61 -12.37 -22.03
C GLY A 321 -1.02 -12.33 -20.56
N LEU A 322 -0.17 -11.79 -19.70
CA LEU A 322 -0.46 -11.61 -18.28
C LEU A 322 -1.48 -10.48 -18.05
N ASP A 323 -1.30 -9.33 -18.72
CA ASP A 323 -2.25 -8.21 -18.68
C ASP A 323 -3.63 -8.64 -19.24
N LEU A 324 -3.64 -9.37 -20.37
CA LEU A 324 -4.86 -9.91 -20.96
C LEU A 324 -5.55 -10.92 -20.03
N ALA A 325 -4.79 -11.76 -19.35
CA ALA A 325 -5.32 -12.69 -18.36
C ALA A 325 -5.88 -11.96 -17.13
N ASP A 326 -5.28 -10.84 -16.71
CA ASP A 326 -5.81 -10.01 -15.63
C ASP A 326 -7.14 -9.38 -16.02
N ILE A 327 -7.25 -8.82 -17.21
CA ILE A 327 -8.53 -8.33 -17.75
C ILE A 327 -9.59 -9.46 -17.69
N CYS A 328 -9.23 -10.65 -18.15
CA CYS A 328 -10.14 -11.80 -18.16
C CYS A 328 -10.62 -12.18 -16.74
N ARG A 329 -9.72 -12.13 -15.74
CA ARG A 329 -10.07 -12.37 -14.32
C ARG A 329 -11.04 -11.34 -13.77
N LEU A 330 -10.95 -10.09 -14.21
CA LEU A 330 -11.88 -9.03 -13.80
C LEU A 330 -13.33 -9.31 -14.25
N PHE A 331 -13.49 -10.06 -15.36
CA PHE A 331 -14.80 -10.54 -15.82
C PHE A 331 -15.21 -11.90 -15.21
N GLY A 332 -14.46 -12.41 -14.22
CA GLY A 332 -14.77 -13.64 -13.49
C GLY A 332 -14.30 -14.93 -14.19
N PHE A 333 -13.47 -14.83 -15.20
CA PHE A 333 -12.84 -15.99 -15.84
C PHE A 333 -11.52 -16.36 -15.15
N ARG A 334 -11.05 -17.59 -15.31
CA ARG A 334 -9.79 -18.05 -14.71
C ARG A 334 -8.55 -17.47 -15.42
N GLY A 335 -8.67 -17.07 -16.67
CA GLY A 335 -7.61 -16.55 -17.53
C GLY A 335 -7.94 -16.78 -19.00
N ILE A 336 -6.93 -16.60 -19.83
CA ILE A 336 -7.03 -16.78 -21.28
C ILE A 336 -6.18 -17.97 -21.76
N ILE A 337 -6.46 -18.47 -22.96
CA ILE A 337 -5.52 -19.24 -23.77
C ILE A 337 -5.18 -18.37 -24.98
N HIS A 338 -3.91 -18.29 -25.36
CA HIS A 338 -3.47 -17.51 -26.52
C HIS A 338 -2.54 -18.30 -27.45
N SER A 339 -2.40 -17.81 -28.68
CA SER A 339 -1.65 -18.47 -29.76
C SER A 339 -0.24 -18.91 -29.36
N ASP A 340 0.50 -18.06 -28.61
CA ASP A 340 1.90 -18.31 -28.28
C ASP A 340 2.11 -19.39 -27.21
N GLU A 341 1.04 -19.81 -26.53
CA GLU A 341 1.05 -20.87 -25.51
C GLU A 341 0.23 -22.10 -25.90
N ILE A 342 -0.39 -22.10 -27.09
CA ILE A 342 -1.38 -23.11 -27.48
C ILE A 342 -0.83 -24.54 -27.41
N GLU A 343 0.46 -24.73 -27.74
CA GLU A 343 1.12 -26.03 -27.70
C GLU A 343 1.19 -26.63 -26.29
N LYS A 344 1.26 -25.79 -25.23
CA LYS A 344 1.27 -26.25 -23.84
C LYS A 344 -0.03 -26.97 -23.46
N TYR A 345 -1.13 -26.61 -24.11
CA TYR A 345 -2.46 -27.19 -23.85
C TYR A 345 -2.72 -28.49 -24.59
N LYS A 346 -1.83 -28.87 -25.53
CA LYS A 346 -1.93 -30.11 -26.30
C LYS A 346 -3.28 -30.32 -26.98
N PHE A 347 -3.85 -29.25 -27.54
CA PHE A 347 -5.06 -29.34 -28.34
C PHE A 347 -4.75 -30.06 -29.65
N PRO A 348 -5.73 -30.79 -30.26
CA PRO A 348 -5.54 -31.42 -31.56
C PRO A 348 -5.07 -30.41 -32.62
N HIS A 349 -4.07 -30.76 -33.40
CA HIS A 349 -3.55 -29.88 -34.48
C HIS A 349 -4.65 -29.47 -35.46
N GLN A 350 -5.57 -30.38 -35.75
CA GLN A 350 -6.70 -30.11 -36.65
C GLN A 350 -7.62 -29.04 -36.05
N LEU A 351 -7.90 -29.08 -34.73
CA LEU A 351 -8.67 -28.05 -34.04
C LEU A 351 -8.00 -26.67 -34.14
N ILE A 352 -6.66 -26.62 -33.97
CA ILE A 352 -5.88 -25.37 -34.08
C ILE A 352 -5.93 -24.83 -35.52
N SER A 353 -5.83 -25.71 -36.51
CA SER A 353 -5.93 -25.35 -37.93
C SER A 353 -7.32 -24.80 -38.27
N GLU A 354 -8.39 -25.50 -37.87
CA GLU A 354 -9.77 -25.06 -38.10
C GLU A 354 -10.08 -23.74 -37.35
N LEU A 355 -9.50 -23.53 -36.17
CA LEU A 355 -9.62 -22.28 -35.40
C LEU A 355 -8.92 -21.12 -36.13
N SER A 356 -7.73 -21.38 -36.66
CA SER A 356 -6.95 -20.39 -37.43
C SER A 356 -7.68 -19.96 -38.69
N GLU A 357 -8.26 -20.91 -39.41
CA GLU A 357 -9.09 -20.65 -40.58
C GLU A 357 -10.38 -19.89 -40.20
N ALA A 358 -11.06 -20.34 -39.16
CA ALA A 358 -12.26 -19.68 -38.65
C ALA A 358 -12.02 -18.22 -38.28
N LEU A 359 -10.86 -17.88 -37.71
CA LEU A 359 -10.48 -16.52 -37.33
C LEU A 359 -9.85 -15.72 -38.51
N GLY A 360 -9.53 -16.35 -39.63
CA GLY A 360 -8.84 -15.73 -40.77
C GLY A 360 -7.46 -15.20 -40.39
N LEU A 361 -6.65 -16.01 -39.69
CA LEU A 361 -5.32 -15.59 -39.21
C LEU A 361 -4.33 -15.48 -40.35
N GLY A 362 -3.61 -14.34 -40.42
CA GLY A 362 -2.42 -14.17 -41.25
C GLY A 362 -1.17 -14.75 -40.55
N GLU A 363 -0.04 -14.73 -41.27
CA GLU A 363 1.23 -15.33 -40.81
C GLU A 363 1.69 -14.79 -39.45
N ASN A 364 1.52 -13.49 -39.23
CA ASN A 364 1.96 -12.78 -38.01
C ASN A 364 0.84 -12.58 -36.98
N ASP A 365 -0.35 -13.16 -37.20
CA ASP A 365 -1.47 -12.97 -36.30
C ASP A 365 -1.46 -13.96 -35.14
N GLY A 366 -1.79 -13.44 -33.98
CA GLY A 366 -2.11 -14.24 -32.82
C GLY A 366 -3.64 -14.34 -32.61
N PHE A 367 -4.03 -15.04 -31.57
CA PHE A 367 -5.41 -15.06 -31.07
C PHE A 367 -5.47 -15.21 -29.55
N VAL A 368 -6.63 -14.84 -29.00
CA VAL A 368 -6.99 -15.05 -27.60
C VAL A 368 -8.29 -15.82 -27.54
N LEU A 369 -8.37 -16.82 -26.66
CA LEU A 369 -9.49 -17.73 -26.48
C LEU A 369 -9.98 -17.68 -25.02
N VAL A 370 -11.30 -17.60 -24.83
CA VAL A 370 -11.99 -17.58 -23.53
C VAL A 370 -13.13 -18.59 -23.55
N PHE A 371 -13.30 -19.32 -22.44
CA PHE A 371 -14.39 -20.30 -22.26
C PHE A 371 -15.35 -19.84 -21.20
N GLY A 372 -16.65 -19.79 -21.51
CA GLY A 372 -17.71 -19.47 -20.55
C GLY A 372 -18.88 -18.73 -21.17
N GLU A 373 -19.68 -18.09 -20.32
CA GLU A 373 -20.93 -17.44 -20.64
C GLU A 373 -20.74 -16.34 -21.71
N GLU A 374 -21.61 -16.29 -22.70
CA GLU A 374 -21.47 -15.52 -23.94
C GLU A 374 -21.34 -14.02 -23.70
N GLU A 375 -22.26 -13.40 -22.97
CA GLU A 375 -22.31 -11.95 -22.79
C GLU A 375 -21.02 -11.46 -22.10
N ARG A 376 -20.60 -12.14 -21.04
CA ARG A 376 -19.38 -11.82 -20.31
C ARG A 376 -18.12 -12.08 -21.13
N ALA A 377 -18.09 -13.16 -21.91
CA ALA A 377 -16.96 -13.49 -22.78
C ALA A 377 -16.78 -12.45 -23.89
N ARG A 378 -17.88 -11.97 -24.47
CA ARG A 378 -17.83 -10.89 -25.48
C ARG A 378 -17.32 -9.58 -24.88
N LEU A 379 -17.82 -9.15 -23.73
CA LEU A 379 -17.35 -7.95 -23.03
C LEU A 379 -15.87 -8.06 -22.65
N CYS A 380 -15.45 -9.22 -22.19
CA CYS A 380 -14.04 -9.51 -21.87
C CYS A 380 -13.16 -9.38 -23.12
N LEU A 381 -13.52 -10.02 -24.22
CA LEU A 381 -12.73 -10.00 -25.46
C LEU A 381 -12.72 -8.61 -26.13
N GLU A 382 -13.78 -7.82 -26.00
CA GLU A 382 -13.76 -6.40 -26.43
C GLU A 382 -12.76 -5.58 -25.59
N SER A 383 -12.73 -5.77 -24.27
CA SER A 383 -11.75 -5.11 -23.41
C SER A 383 -10.31 -5.56 -23.72
N ILE A 384 -10.12 -6.84 -24.08
CA ILE A 384 -8.85 -7.36 -24.56
C ILE A 384 -8.48 -6.72 -25.91
N ARG A 385 -9.44 -6.54 -26.82
CA ARG A 385 -9.21 -5.84 -28.08
C ARG A 385 -8.74 -4.41 -27.87
N GLU A 386 -9.39 -3.67 -26.98
CA GLU A 386 -8.97 -2.32 -26.58
C GLU A 386 -7.52 -2.33 -26.07
N ARG A 387 -7.17 -3.28 -25.19
CA ARG A 387 -5.81 -3.43 -24.66
C ARG A 387 -4.76 -3.74 -25.74
N LEU A 388 -5.08 -4.55 -26.72
CA LEU A 388 -4.18 -4.83 -27.86
C LEU A 388 -3.96 -3.59 -28.75
N ILE A 389 -5.00 -2.78 -28.95
CA ILE A 389 -4.89 -1.50 -29.65
C ILE A 389 -3.99 -0.52 -28.88
N GLU A 390 -4.14 -0.45 -27.56
CA GLU A 390 -3.27 0.38 -26.70
C GLU A 390 -1.80 0.00 -26.82
N ALA A 391 -1.48 -1.29 -26.94
CA ALA A 391 -0.11 -1.77 -27.09
C ALA A 391 0.60 -1.26 -28.37
N LEU A 392 -0.13 -0.78 -29.38
CA LEU A 392 0.43 -0.11 -30.56
C LEU A 392 1.13 1.22 -30.20
N LYS A 393 0.74 1.85 -29.10
CA LYS A 393 1.26 3.14 -28.63
C LYS A 393 2.47 2.99 -27.70
N GLY A 394 2.76 1.78 -27.23
CA GLY A 394 3.73 1.51 -26.17
C GLY A 394 3.10 1.63 -24.78
N PRO A 395 3.82 2.15 -23.76
CA PRO A 395 3.25 2.37 -22.45
C PRO A 395 2.13 3.41 -22.51
N VAL A 396 0.92 3.03 -22.07
CA VAL A 396 -0.24 3.92 -22.01
C VAL A 396 -0.55 4.33 -20.56
N ALA A 397 -1.43 5.34 -20.41
CA ALA A 397 -1.89 5.74 -19.10
C ALA A 397 -2.82 4.68 -18.50
N GLU A 398 -2.40 4.03 -17.43
CA GLU A 398 -3.13 2.95 -16.78
C GLU A 398 -2.90 2.95 -15.26
N THR A 399 -3.78 2.24 -14.55
CA THR A 399 -3.61 1.93 -13.13
C THR A 399 -3.24 0.47 -12.98
N ARG A 400 -2.21 0.20 -12.19
CA ARG A 400 -1.71 -1.13 -11.84
C ARG A 400 -1.71 -1.31 -10.33
N TYR A 401 -1.50 -2.53 -9.83
CA TYR A 401 -1.28 -2.78 -8.42
C TYR A 401 0.06 -3.48 -8.20
N ALA A 402 0.73 -3.14 -7.10
CA ALA A 402 1.98 -3.76 -6.69
C ALA A 402 1.75 -5.18 -6.17
N THR A 403 2.61 -6.11 -6.55
CA THR A 403 2.65 -7.47 -5.97
C THR A 403 3.64 -7.53 -4.81
N GLU A 404 3.57 -8.56 -3.99
CA GLU A 404 4.53 -8.79 -2.90
C GLU A 404 5.98 -8.93 -3.39
N LYS A 405 6.17 -9.42 -4.62
CA LYS A 405 7.48 -9.54 -5.25
C LYS A 405 8.08 -8.20 -5.70
N GLY A 406 7.27 -7.14 -5.78
CA GLY A 406 7.66 -5.83 -6.33
C GLY A 406 7.49 -5.73 -7.84
N THR A 407 6.74 -6.64 -8.48
CA THR A 407 6.24 -6.50 -9.85
C THR A 407 4.89 -5.82 -9.85
N THR A 408 4.33 -5.47 -11.01
CA THR A 408 3.01 -4.86 -11.10
C THR A 408 2.07 -5.66 -11.98
N ARG A 409 0.75 -5.53 -11.72
CA ARG A 409 -0.30 -6.20 -12.48
C ARG A 409 -1.36 -5.18 -12.94
N TYR A 410 -1.92 -5.40 -14.12
CA TYR A 410 -2.96 -4.53 -14.67
C TYR A 410 -4.20 -4.52 -13.77
N LEU A 411 -4.73 -3.33 -13.51
CA LEU A 411 -5.95 -3.16 -12.71
C LEU A 411 -7.09 -2.57 -13.54
N ARG A 412 -6.87 -1.45 -14.21
CA ARG A 412 -7.87 -0.72 -15.01
C ARG A 412 -7.23 0.40 -15.82
N PRO A 413 -7.95 1.01 -16.77
CA PRO A 413 -7.54 2.28 -17.37
C PRO A 413 -7.37 3.37 -16.29
N ARG A 414 -6.52 4.36 -16.55
CA ARG A 414 -6.36 5.49 -15.64
C ARG A 414 -7.65 6.34 -15.62
N PRO A 415 -8.10 6.83 -14.43
CA PRO A 415 -9.22 7.75 -14.35
C PRO A 415 -8.99 9.02 -15.16
N GLY A 416 -10.05 9.55 -15.77
CA GLY A 416 -10.06 10.78 -16.56
C GLY A 416 -10.44 12.02 -15.74
N ALA A 417 -10.53 13.17 -16.42
CA ALA A 417 -10.95 14.45 -15.82
C ALA A 417 -12.43 14.46 -15.37
N ALA A 418 -13.28 13.65 -15.99
CA ALA A 418 -14.72 13.53 -15.68
C ALA A 418 -15.00 12.80 -14.34
N ARG A 419 -14.00 12.63 -13.49
CA ARG A 419 -14.10 11.85 -12.24
C ARG A 419 -14.71 12.61 -11.08
N MET A 420 -14.72 13.96 -11.11
CA MET A 420 -15.11 14.76 -9.95
C MET A 420 -16.30 15.67 -10.26
N TYR A 421 -17.19 15.86 -9.26
CA TYR A 421 -18.26 16.83 -9.25
C TYR A 421 -18.51 17.33 -7.81
N PRO A 422 -19.18 18.53 -7.62
CA PRO A 422 -19.34 19.12 -6.29
C PRO A 422 -20.15 18.25 -5.32
N GLU A 423 -19.72 18.21 -4.05
CA GLU A 423 -20.52 17.68 -2.93
C GLU A 423 -21.40 18.82 -2.41
N THR A 424 -22.70 18.71 -2.58
CA THR A 424 -23.66 19.77 -2.23
C THR A 424 -24.20 19.68 -0.82
N ASP A 425 -24.01 18.55 -0.15
CA ASP A 425 -24.53 18.34 1.21
C ASP A 425 -23.60 18.88 2.30
N ILE A 426 -22.38 19.28 1.92
CA ILE A 426 -21.38 19.86 2.83
C ILE A 426 -21.20 21.34 2.50
N PRO A 427 -21.42 22.24 3.47
CA PRO A 427 -21.24 23.68 3.25
C PRO A 427 -19.77 24.04 3.01
N THR A 428 -19.54 25.12 2.27
CA THR A 428 -18.21 25.70 2.08
C THR A 428 -17.60 26.15 3.40
N ILE A 429 -16.35 25.81 3.64
CA ILE A 429 -15.62 26.17 4.85
C ILE A 429 -14.65 27.31 4.54
N LEU A 430 -14.85 28.45 5.19
CA LEU A 430 -13.97 29.62 5.03
C LEU A 430 -12.73 29.51 5.93
N ILE A 431 -11.56 29.73 5.36
CA ILE A 431 -10.27 29.69 6.07
C ILE A 431 -9.73 31.11 6.21
N SER A 432 -9.84 31.66 7.42
CA SER A 432 -9.33 32.98 7.72
C SER A 432 -7.79 33.03 7.76
N LYS A 433 -7.23 34.23 7.61
CA LYS A 433 -5.79 34.45 7.77
C LYS A 433 -5.31 34.04 9.15
N ASP A 434 -6.10 34.33 10.18
CA ASP A 434 -5.78 33.97 11.57
C ASP A 434 -5.72 32.45 11.77
N MET A 435 -6.61 31.69 11.13
CA MET A 435 -6.54 30.23 11.14
C MET A 435 -5.25 29.72 10.48
N LYS A 436 -4.87 30.28 9.32
CA LYS A 436 -3.64 29.90 8.63
C LYS A 436 -2.40 30.16 9.50
N GLU A 437 -2.35 31.29 10.20
CA GLU A 437 -1.26 31.65 11.10
C GLU A 437 -1.24 30.81 12.37
N LYS A 438 -2.40 30.57 12.98
CA LYS A 438 -2.57 29.76 14.21
C LYS A 438 -2.03 28.33 14.05
N TYR A 439 -2.16 27.76 12.86
CA TYR A 439 -1.78 26.39 12.58
C TYR A 439 -0.38 26.23 11.97
N LYS A 440 0.49 27.22 12.14
CA LYS A 440 1.90 27.09 11.79
C LYS A 440 2.56 26.00 12.64
N VAL A 441 3.41 25.20 12.01
CA VAL A 441 4.17 24.11 12.64
C VAL A 441 5.65 24.48 12.60
N GLU A 442 6.34 24.27 13.71
CA GLU A 442 7.78 24.37 13.75
C GLU A 442 8.39 23.24 12.92
N ILE A 443 9.23 23.58 11.95
CA ILE A 443 9.87 22.61 11.07
C ILE A 443 11.13 22.13 11.76
N ARG A 444 11.16 20.84 12.13
CA ARG A 444 12.33 20.14 12.66
C ARG A 444 12.87 19.17 11.62
N THR A 445 14.17 19.08 11.53
CA THR A 445 14.80 18.02 10.74
C THR A 445 14.73 16.70 11.49
N TRP A 446 14.82 15.59 10.75
CA TRP A 446 14.85 14.25 11.36
C TRP A 446 16.04 14.11 12.31
N ASP A 447 17.20 14.62 11.92
CA ASP A 447 18.42 14.57 12.73
C ASP A 447 18.31 15.34 14.06
N GLU A 448 17.66 16.51 14.04
CA GLU A 448 17.36 17.28 15.26
C GLU A 448 16.42 16.51 16.16
N ALA A 449 15.34 15.95 15.62
CA ALA A 449 14.36 15.17 16.38
C ALA A 449 14.97 13.92 17.01
N VAL A 450 15.83 13.19 16.27
CA VAL A 450 16.56 12.03 16.81
C VAL A 450 17.50 12.46 17.93
N SER A 451 18.21 13.58 17.77
CA SER A 451 19.15 14.09 18.78
C SER A 451 18.43 14.53 20.06
N GLU A 452 17.30 15.23 19.94
CA GLU A 452 16.46 15.62 21.06
C GLU A 452 15.88 14.40 21.80
N PHE A 453 15.38 13.41 21.04
CA PHE A 453 14.82 12.19 21.61
C PHE A 453 15.89 11.36 22.33
N ALA A 454 17.08 11.24 21.73
CA ALA A 454 18.24 10.59 22.34
C ALA A 454 18.66 11.27 23.65
N ALA A 455 18.72 12.61 23.66
CA ALA A 455 19.06 13.39 24.85
C ALA A 455 17.98 13.27 25.93
N LYS A 456 16.69 13.37 25.56
CA LYS A 456 15.57 13.29 26.50
C LYS A 456 15.55 11.98 27.30
N TYR A 457 15.85 10.87 26.65
CA TYR A 457 15.78 9.54 27.26
C TYR A 457 17.15 8.91 27.56
N ALA A 458 18.24 9.66 27.36
CA ALA A 458 19.62 9.19 27.50
C ALA A 458 19.89 7.88 26.70
N LEU A 459 19.40 7.83 25.47
CA LEU A 459 19.57 6.72 24.54
C LEU A 459 20.75 6.95 23.61
N GLU A 460 21.32 5.87 23.10
CA GLU A 460 22.25 5.95 21.97
C GLU A 460 21.48 6.34 20.70
N ARG A 461 22.12 7.09 19.79
CA ARG A 461 21.48 7.67 18.61
C ARG A 461 20.72 6.64 17.77
N ASP A 462 21.36 5.50 17.48
CA ASP A 462 20.77 4.45 16.64
C ASP A 462 19.52 3.85 17.29
N LEU A 463 19.54 3.66 18.61
CA LEU A 463 18.40 3.13 19.35
C LEU A 463 17.26 4.15 19.43
N ALA A 464 17.60 5.43 19.62
CA ALA A 464 16.65 6.54 19.60
C ALA A 464 15.97 6.67 18.24
N GLU A 465 16.73 6.58 17.15
CA GLU A 465 16.20 6.63 15.79
C GLU A 465 15.25 5.45 15.51
N GLN A 466 15.61 4.23 15.88
CA GLN A 466 14.74 3.06 15.68
C GLN A 466 13.41 3.19 16.42
N ILE A 467 13.41 3.70 17.65
CA ILE A 467 12.17 3.94 18.40
C ILE A 467 11.36 5.07 17.77
N LEU A 468 11.99 6.18 17.42
CA LEU A 468 11.31 7.36 16.85
C LEU A 468 10.64 7.04 15.50
N ASP A 469 11.29 6.22 14.66
CA ASP A 469 10.75 5.78 13.37
C ASP A 469 9.68 4.69 13.50
N SER A 470 9.66 3.95 14.61
CA SER A 470 8.73 2.85 14.83
C SER A 470 7.29 3.32 15.08
N ASP A 471 6.35 2.40 14.90
CA ASP A 471 4.94 2.60 15.23
C ASP A 471 4.70 2.64 16.75
N TYR A 472 5.72 2.35 17.55
CA TYR A 472 5.63 2.21 19.01
C TYR A 472 6.16 3.41 19.81
N VAL A 473 6.55 4.53 19.18
CA VAL A 473 7.12 5.68 19.88
C VAL A 473 6.17 6.30 20.90
N ASP A 474 4.86 6.38 20.58
CA ASP A 474 3.84 6.89 21.52
C ASP A 474 3.71 5.96 22.73
N LEU A 475 3.72 4.65 22.48
CA LEU A 475 3.65 3.64 23.53
C LEU A 475 4.92 3.61 24.38
N PHE A 476 6.10 3.75 23.77
CA PHE A 476 7.36 3.90 24.48
C PHE A 476 7.31 5.12 25.44
N THR A 477 6.86 6.27 24.93
CA THR A 477 6.72 7.49 25.71
C THR A 477 5.75 7.30 26.88
N LEU A 478 4.60 6.68 26.63
CA LEU A 478 3.60 6.37 27.65
C LEU A 478 4.18 5.47 28.77
N TYR A 479 4.94 4.44 28.43
CA TYR A 479 5.54 3.56 29.42
C TYR A 479 6.68 4.21 30.20
N MET A 480 7.43 5.12 29.58
CA MET A 480 8.43 5.92 30.31
C MET A 480 7.78 6.81 31.37
N GLU A 481 6.57 7.32 31.10
CA GLU A 481 5.79 8.11 32.08
C GLU A 481 5.13 7.24 33.15
N ARG A 482 4.54 6.10 32.74
CA ARG A 482 3.78 5.20 33.63
C ARG A 482 4.67 4.44 34.62
N TYR A 483 5.90 4.11 34.24
CA TYR A 483 6.83 3.32 35.06
C TYR A 483 8.07 4.13 35.43
N PRO A 484 7.97 5.05 36.43
CA PRO A 484 9.10 5.88 36.85
C PRO A 484 10.29 5.01 37.30
N GLY A 485 11.46 5.30 36.73
CA GLY A 485 12.68 4.55 37.01
C GLY A 485 12.89 3.30 36.16
N ILE A 486 11.99 2.97 35.19
CA ILE A 486 12.35 1.98 34.15
C ILE A 486 13.55 2.50 33.34
N SER A 487 14.50 1.62 33.02
CA SER A 487 15.59 2.02 32.14
C SER A 487 15.08 2.23 30.72
N ALA A 488 15.19 3.46 30.21
CA ALA A 488 14.81 3.78 28.84
C ALA A 488 15.53 2.88 27.82
N ARG A 489 16.80 2.57 28.06
CA ARG A 489 17.60 1.68 27.21
C ARG A 489 17.05 0.25 27.21
N LEU A 490 16.66 -0.30 28.37
CA LEU A 490 16.08 -1.65 28.43
C LEU A 490 14.72 -1.69 27.74
N LEU A 491 13.86 -0.70 27.99
CA LEU A 491 12.56 -0.60 27.35
C LEU A 491 12.69 -0.44 25.83
N ALA A 492 13.58 0.45 25.37
CA ALA A 492 13.85 0.64 23.95
C ALA A 492 14.41 -0.65 23.30
N SER A 493 15.32 -1.34 23.97
CA SER A 493 15.85 -2.64 23.48
C SER A 493 14.76 -3.70 23.38
N LEU A 494 13.82 -3.75 24.34
CA LEU A 494 12.66 -4.64 24.28
C LEU A 494 11.80 -4.34 23.05
N PHE A 495 11.51 -3.06 22.80
CA PHE A 495 10.70 -2.64 21.67
C PHE A 495 11.36 -3.01 20.34
N VAL A 496 12.65 -2.69 20.19
CA VAL A 496 13.41 -2.95 18.96
C VAL A 496 13.62 -4.45 18.71
N GLN A 497 13.89 -5.24 19.76
CA GLN A 497 14.21 -6.66 19.59
C GLN A 497 12.98 -7.57 19.56
N VAL A 498 11.85 -7.13 20.09
CA VAL A 498 10.62 -7.94 20.18
C VAL A 498 9.47 -7.32 19.40
N LEU A 499 9.00 -6.13 19.77
CA LEU A 499 7.77 -5.56 19.22
C LEU A 499 7.88 -5.24 17.72
N ILE A 500 8.94 -4.56 17.31
CA ILE A 500 9.15 -4.18 15.90
C ILE A 500 9.25 -5.42 15.00
N PRO A 501 10.09 -6.45 15.30
CA PRO A 501 10.17 -7.65 14.49
C PRO A 501 8.86 -8.48 14.41
N TYR A 502 8.01 -8.43 15.43
CA TYR A 502 6.68 -9.06 15.37
C TYR A 502 5.74 -8.30 14.43
N ALA A 503 5.74 -6.97 14.50
CA ALA A 503 4.96 -6.13 13.59
C ALA A 503 5.40 -6.28 12.13
N ASP A 504 6.71 -6.30 11.87
CA ASP A 504 7.28 -6.47 10.52
C ASP A 504 6.88 -7.80 9.88
N LYS A 505 6.64 -8.83 10.69
CA LYS A 505 6.12 -10.12 10.23
C LYS A 505 4.59 -10.13 10.05
N GLY A 506 3.93 -8.98 10.20
CA GLY A 506 2.47 -8.86 10.11
C GLY A 506 1.72 -9.49 11.31
N LYS A 507 2.39 -9.64 12.44
CA LYS A 507 1.85 -10.20 13.69
C LYS A 507 2.12 -9.24 14.86
N PRO A 508 1.54 -8.02 14.86
CA PRO A 508 1.71 -7.11 15.99
C PRO A 508 1.15 -7.77 17.26
N LEU A 509 1.81 -7.54 18.39
CA LEU A 509 1.31 -7.97 19.67
C LEU A 509 0.13 -7.10 20.09
N GLU A 510 -0.86 -7.70 20.74
CA GLU A 510 -2.00 -6.97 21.31
C GLU A 510 -1.57 -6.12 22.51
N ALA A 511 -2.34 -5.08 22.81
CA ALA A 511 -2.01 -4.14 23.87
C ALA A 511 -1.81 -4.81 25.25
N ASP A 512 -2.63 -5.82 25.56
CA ASP A 512 -2.53 -6.57 26.82
C ASP A 512 -1.27 -7.43 26.88
N ASP A 513 -0.85 -8.02 25.77
CA ASP A 513 0.41 -8.79 25.68
C ASP A 513 1.61 -7.87 25.87
N ILE A 514 1.58 -6.67 25.26
CA ILE A 514 2.62 -5.67 25.41
C ILE A 514 2.68 -5.17 26.87
N ASN A 515 1.54 -4.88 27.48
CA ASN A 515 1.46 -4.49 28.89
C ASN A 515 2.06 -5.58 29.79
N ALA A 516 1.63 -6.83 29.63
CA ALA A 516 2.14 -7.95 30.42
C ALA A 516 3.65 -8.13 30.26
N LEU A 517 4.16 -7.97 29.03
CA LEU A 517 5.58 -8.04 28.72
C LEU A 517 6.37 -6.94 29.44
N VAL A 518 5.93 -5.68 29.34
CA VAL A 518 6.57 -4.53 29.99
C VAL A 518 6.49 -4.65 31.53
N GLU A 519 5.36 -5.07 32.08
CA GLU A 519 5.19 -5.31 33.52
C GLU A 519 6.11 -6.41 34.03
N SER A 520 6.31 -7.49 33.28
CA SER A 520 7.23 -8.54 33.65
C SER A 520 8.69 -8.05 33.67
N TYR A 521 9.06 -7.19 32.73
CA TYR A 521 10.37 -6.52 32.71
C TYR A 521 10.52 -5.52 33.88
N TYR A 522 9.47 -4.82 34.23
CA TYR A 522 9.48 -3.86 35.34
C TYR A 522 9.52 -4.55 36.70
N SER A 523 8.71 -5.58 36.91
CA SER A 523 8.62 -6.35 38.17
C SER A 523 9.80 -7.32 38.36
N GLY A 524 10.39 -7.81 37.28
CA GLY A 524 11.57 -8.68 37.31
C GLY A 524 12.92 -7.95 37.56
N ARG A 525 12.89 -6.64 37.84
CA ARG A 525 14.10 -5.85 38.08
C ARG A 525 14.76 -6.27 39.39
N ILE A 526 16.09 -6.25 39.36
CA ILE A 526 16.90 -6.41 40.56
C ILE A 526 17.49 -5.07 40.98
N SER A 527 17.60 -4.83 42.26
CA SER A 527 18.27 -3.67 42.81
C SER A 527 19.79 -3.78 42.60
N THR A 528 20.47 -2.64 42.68
CA THR A 528 21.96 -2.62 42.65
C THR A 528 22.56 -3.44 43.80
N GLU A 529 21.86 -3.54 44.91
CA GLU A 529 22.28 -4.33 46.06
C GLU A 529 22.17 -5.83 45.77
N GLU A 530 21.05 -6.29 45.21
CA GLU A 530 20.87 -7.66 44.76
C GLU A 530 21.88 -8.04 43.69
N LEU A 531 22.16 -7.13 42.74
CA LEU A 531 23.20 -7.31 41.73
C LEU A 531 24.57 -7.56 42.37
N ARG A 532 24.96 -6.72 43.37
CA ARG A 532 26.22 -6.89 44.11
C ARG A 532 26.30 -8.23 44.80
N ASN A 533 25.19 -8.69 45.37
CA ASN A 533 25.13 -10.00 46.02
C ASN A 533 25.34 -11.13 45.01
N ILE A 534 24.71 -11.05 43.85
CA ILE A 534 24.91 -12.02 42.73
C ILE A 534 26.36 -12.00 42.26
N ILE A 535 26.92 -10.79 42.00
CA ILE A 535 28.34 -10.63 41.60
C ILE A 535 29.26 -11.27 42.60
N ASN A 536 29.09 -10.98 43.91
CA ASN A 536 29.93 -11.52 44.95
C ASN A 536 29.82 -13.04 45.03
N MET A 537 28.60 -13.59 44.91
CA MET A 537 28.40 -15.05 44.92
C MET A 537 29.10 -15.72 43.73
N LYS A 538 28.91 -15.20 42.51
CA LYS A 538 29.57 -15.72 41.29
C LYS A 538 31.08 -15.56 41.32
N LEU A 539 31.57 -14.49 41.89
CA LEU A 539 33.01 -14.26 42.08
C LEU A 539 33.59 -15.31 43.02
N GLN A 540 32.94 -15.59 44.15
CA GLN A 540 33.37 -16.61 45.10
C GLN A 540 33.34 -18.02 44.47
N GLU A 541 32.34 -18.34 43.64
CA GLU A 541 32.30 -19.59 42.89
C GLU A 541 33.53 -19.76 41.98
N LEU A 542 33.84 -18.72 41.18
CA LEU A 542 34.97 -18.69 40.23
C LEU A 542 36.33 -18.81 40.96
N LEU A 543 36.46 -18.15 42.11
CA LEU A 543 37.70 -18.24 42.92
C LEU A 543 37.90 -19.63 43.52
N ARG A 544 36.82 -20.31 43.95
CA ARG A 544 36.90 -21.71 44.44
C ARG A 544 37.24 -22.71 43.34
N GLU A 545 36.81 -22.40 42.09
CA GLU A 545 37.16 -23.20 40.90
C GLU A 545 38.59 -22.98 40.41
N GLY A 546 39.36 -22.10 41.03
CA GLY A 546 40.77 -21.83 40.67
C GLY A 546 40.90 -21.08 39.32
N MET A 547 39.96 -20.25 38.97
CA MET A 547 39.96 -19.51 37.69
C MET A 547 41.16 -18.59 37.56
N ASP A 548 41.80 -18.61 36.37
CA ASP A 548 42.93 -17.74 36.02
C ASP A 548 42.53 -16.27 36.19
N PRO A 549 43.29 -15.47 36.97
CA PRO A 549 43.03 -14.04 37.20
C PRO A 549 42.83 -13.23 35.91
N ASN A 550 43.55 -13.57 34.84
CA ASN A 550 43.47 -12.87 33.55
C ASN A 550 42.14 -13.15 32.81
N LYS A 551 41.45 -14.25 33.11
CA LYS A 551 40.16 -14.63 32.52
C LYS A 551 38.98 -14.33 33.44
N LEU A 552 39.26 -13.89 34.67
CA LEU A 552 38.22 -13.75 35.71
C LEU A 552 37.13 -12.75 35.34
N TYR A 553 37.51 -11.61 34.72
CA TYR A 553 36.53 -10.61 34.28
C TYR A 553 35.53 -11.17 33.27
N GLY A 554 36.01 -11.82 32.20
CA GLY A 554 35.14 -12.37 31.16
C GLY A 554 34.22 -13.50 31.69
N ALA A 555 34.79 -14.38 32.54
CA ALA A 555 34.04 -15.46 33.15
C ALA A 555 32.95 -14.94 34.13
N LEU A 556 33.31 -13.97 34.98
CA LEU A 556 32.41 -13.35 35.93
C LEU A 556 31.30 -12.59 35.21
N MET A 557 31.66 -11.80 34.20
CA MET A 557 30.68 -11.06 33.37
C MET A 557 29.71 -12.01 32.68
N GLY A 558 30.20 -13.12 32.11
CA GLY A 558 29.34 -14.14 31.45
C GLY A 558 28.36 -14.79 32.43
N ARG A 559 28.82 -15.23 33.63
CA ARG A 559 27.96 -15.86 34.65
C ARG A 559 26.94 -14.90 35.23
N VAL A 560 27.35 -13.65 35.53
CA VAL A 560 26.43 -12.64 36.03
C VAL A 560 25.39 -12.30 34.97
N MET A 561 25.79 -12.05 33.72
CA MET A 561 24.85 -11.74 32.63
C MET A 561 23.88 -12.88 32.33
N SER A 562 24.25 -14.14 32.49
CA SER A 562 23.33 -15.26 32.31
C SER A 562 22.17 -15.26 33.32
N GLU A 563 22.37 -14.68 34.51
CA GLU A 563 21.37 -14.62 35.58
C GLU A 563 20.56 -13.31 35.59
N VAL A 564 21.20 -12.20 35.20
CA VAL A 564 20.59 -10.86 35.31
C VAL A 564 20.22 -10.22 33.97
N ARG A 565 20.37 -10.94 32.86
CA ARG A 565 20.05 -10.45 31.52
C ARG A 565 18.59 -10.01 31.44
N GLY A 566 18.36 -8.77 31.03
CA GLY A 566 17.01 -8.17 30.95
C GLY A 566 16.45 -7.66 32.29
N LYS A 567 17.13 -7.90 33.42
CA LYS A 567 16.68 -7.48 34.75
C LYS A 567 17.35 -6.20 35.26
N ILE A 568 18.47 -5.81 34.65
CA ILE A 568 19.23 -4.60 34.97
C ILE A 568 20.07 -4.18 33.74
N ASP A 569 20.43 -2.89 33.67
CA ASP A 569 21.24 -2.35 32.57
C ASP A 569 22.64 -2.99 32.55
N GLY A 570 23.08 -3.46 31.39
CA GLY A 570 24.39 -4.08 31.20
C GLY A 570 25.56 -3.14 31.51
N LYS A 571 25.42 -1.82 31.38
CA LYS A 571 26.46 -0.84 31.80
C LYS A 571 26.62 -0.86 33.32
N VAL A 572 25.51 -0.90 34.07
CA VAL A 572 25.52 -1.00 35.52
C VAL A 572 26.17 -2.32 35.97
N VAL A 573 25.85 -3.42 35.30
CA VAL A 573 26.48 -4.72 35.57
C VAL A 573 27.98 -4.65 35.36
N ASN A 574 28.43 -4.07 34.23
CA ASN A 574 29.82 -3.92 33.89
C ASN A 574 30.60 -3.06 34.95
N GLU A 575 29.99 -1.95 35.38
CA GLU A 575 30.60 -1.09 36.40
C GLU A 575 30.74 -1.78 37.75
N GLU A 576 29.68 -2.48 38.20
CA GLU A 576 29.70 -3.17 39.48
C GLU A 576 30.61 -4.41 39.44
N VAL A 577 30.73 -5.12 38.32
CA VAL A 577 31.72 -6.21 38.12
C VAL A 577 33.13 -5.67 38.20
N LYS A 578 33.43 -4.54 37.54
CA LYS A 578 34.76 -3.89 37.64
C LYS A 578 35.07 -3.49 39.08
N LYS A 579 34.15 -2.83 39.77
CA LYS A 579 34.30 -2.46 41.19
C LYS A 579 34.53 -3.67 42.09
N ALA A 580 33.87 -4.81 41.84
CA ALA A 580 34.09 -6.03 42.62
C ALA A 580 35.48 -6.60 42.42
N LEU A 581 35.98 -6.61 41.20
CA LEU A 581 37.35 -7.07 40.89
C LEU A 581 38.43 -6.13 41.44
N GLU A 582 38.25 -4.82 41.38
CA GLU A 582 39.13 -3.84 42.00
C GLU A 582 39.23 -4.00 43.53
N ARG A 583 38.08 -4.31 44.17
CA ARG A 583 38.06 -4.64 45.61
C ARG A 583 38.81 -5.92 45.95
N LEU A 584 38.76 -6.92 45.06
CA LEU A 584 39.49 -8.16 45.19
C LEU A 584 41.03 -7.90 45.11
N GLN A 585 41.46 -7.10 44.11
CA GLN A 585 42.87 -6.75 43.92
C GLN A 585 43.45 -5.92 45.05
N LYS A 586 42.63 -5.10 45.74
CA LYS A 586 43.05 -4.32 46.92
C LYS A 586 43.15 -5.15 48.20
N LYS A 587 42.54 -6.37 48.22
CA LYS A 587 42.58 -7.29 49.36
C LYS A 587 43.60 -8.42 49.21
N ALA A 588 44.10 -8.64 48.00
CA ALA A 588 45.22 -9.54 47.70
C ALA A 588 46.55 -8.77 47.79
#